data_9795e0d750a27f7743ef30e0e0eb37b8
#
_entry.id   9795e0d750a27f7743ef30e0e0eb37b8
#
_cell.length_a   1.000
_cell.length_b   1.000
_cell.length_c   1.000
_cell.angle_alpha   90.00
_cell.angle_beta   90.00
_cell.angle_gamma   90.00
#
_symmetry.space_group_name_H-M   'P 1'
#
loop_
_entity.id
_entity.type
_entity.pdbx_description
1 polymer ?
#
loop_
_entity_poly.entity_id
_entity_poly.type
_entity_poly.pdbx_seq_one_letter_code
_entity_poly.pdbx_strand_id
1 'polypeptide(L)'
;KVKKLISDVVPLEKYMDIYGNIEASKSIASILEYSIKPDASSRQKKIYLDPREFSGSNAILGIIGAGNFTKMTLLPSLSSCNADIKYIASSGGVTGTSLAKKYAISISTTDYHEILNDTKIDAVIITTRHNSHASFVIASLEAGKHVFVEKPLALSEEELLKIITAYSS
;
A
#
# COMPACT_ATOMS: atom_id res chain seq x y z
N LYS A 1 -32.79 -7.45 -15.25
CA LYS A 1 -33.15 -8.58 -16.15
C LYS A 1 -32.35 -9.85 -15.91
N VAL A 2 -31.19 -9.79 -15.21
CA VAL A 2 -30.33 -10.96 -14.89
C VAL A 2 -30.82 -11.82 -13.71
N LYS A 3 -31.73 -11.33 -12.87
CA LYS A 3 -32.25 -12.10 -11.71
C LYS A 3 -32.78 -13.50 -12.05
N LYS A 4 -33.30 -13.68 -13.26
CA LYS A 4 -33.80 -15.00 -13.74
C LYS A 4 -32.71 -16.02 -14.02
N LEU A 5 -31.45 -15.59 -14.12
CA LEU A 5 -30.29 -16.46 -14.35
C LEU A 5 -29.62 -16.90 -13.05
N ILE A 6 -29.96 -16.25 -11.93
CA ILE A 6 -29.42 -16.60 -10.61
C ILE A 6 -30.20 -17.80 -10.10
N SER A 7 -29.53 -18.92 -10.04
CA SER A 7 -30.08 -20.19 -9.54
C SER A 7 -30.01 -20.28 -8.03
N ASP A 8 -28.90 -19.80 -7.45
CA ASP A 8 -28.64 -19.92 -6.03
C ASP A 8 -28.05 -18.63 -5.46
N VAL A 9 -28.39 -18.33 -4.20
CA VAL A 9 -27.75 -17.31 -3.38
C VAL A 9 -27.34 -17.98 -2.09
N VAL A 10 -26.04 -18.09 -1.82
CA VAL A 10 -25.48 -18.88 -0.73
C VAL A 10 -24.53 -18.00 0.09
N PRO A 11 -24.61 -18.03 1.44
CA PRO A 11 -23.63 -17.34 2.27
C PRO A 11 -22.22 -17.79 1.95
N LEU A 12 -21.24 -16.85 2.05
CA LEU A 12 -19.84 -17.13 1.71
C LEU A 12 -19.30 -18.32 2.48
N GLU A 13 -19.68 -18.48 3.74
CA GLU A 13 -19.24 -19.58 4.62
C GLU A 13 -19.64 -20.97 4.08
N LYS A 14 -20.65 -21.02 3.22
CA LYS A 14 -21.14 -22.24 2.57
C LYS A 14 -20.69 -22.37 1.11
N TYR A 15 -19.63 -21.69 0.72
CA TYR A 15 -19.13 -21.72 -0.68
C TYR A 15 -18.85 -23.15 -1.20
N MET A 16 -18.46 -24.04 -0.32
CA MET A 16 -18.19 -25.44 -0.69
C MET A 16 -19.44 -26.20 -1.15
N ASP A 17 -20.65 -25.78 -0.74
CA ASP A 17 -21.90 -26.39 -1.21
C ASP A 17 -22.08 -26.18 -2.74
N ILE A 18 -21.52 -25.08 -3.26
CA ILE A 18 -21.47 -24.79 -4.69
C ILE A 18 -20.25 -25.43 -5.36
N TYR A 19 -19.05 -25.17 -4.84
CA TYR A 19 -17.81 -25.60 -5.46
C TYR A 19 -17.53 -27.09 -5.35
N GLY A 20 -18.02 -27.75 -4.27
CA GLY A 20 -17.87 -29.19 -4.08
C GLY A 20 -18.68 -30.05 -5.05
N ASN A 21 -19.71 -29.48 -5.72
CA ASN A 21 -20.60 -30.18 -6.65
C ASN A 21 -20.74 -29.48 -8.02
N ILE A 22 -19.74 -28.74 -8.43
CA ILE A 22 -19.82 -27.89 -9.62
C ILE A 22 -20.15 -28.69 -10.90
N GLU A 23 -19.62 -29.91 -11.04
CA GLU A 23 -19.84 -30.77 -12.19
C GLU A 23 -21.26 -31.37 -12.23
N ALA A 24 -21.90 -31.55 -11.08
CA ALA A 24 -23.25 -32.08 -10.99
C ALA A 24 -24.32 -30.96 -10.89
N SER A 25 -23.91 -29.72 -10.77
CA SER A 25 -24.80 -28.59 -10.60
C SER A 25 -25.48 -28.22 -11.92
N LYS A 26 -26.79 -28.05 -11.91
CA LYS A 26 -27.58 -27.47 -12.99
C LYS A 26 -27.72 -25.95 -12.85
N SER A 27 -26.96 -25.34 -11.95
CA SER A 27 -26.98 -23.90 -11.69
C SER A 27 -26.40 -23.12 -12.88
N ILE A 28 -27.12 -22.09 -13.31
CA ILE A 28 -26.65 -21.18 -14.37
C ILE A 28 -25.71 -20.14 -13.77
N ALA A 29 -26.08 -19.58 -12.61
CA ALA A 29 -25.27 -18.62 -11.88
C ALA A 29 -25.54 -18.72 -10.37
N SER A 30 -24.51 -18.86 -9.57
CA SER A 30 -24.58 -18.83 -8.12
C SER A 30 -23.89 -17.57 -7.58
N ILE A 31 -24.55 -16.91 -6.64
CA ILE A 31 -24.03 -15.71 -5.96
C ILE A 31 -23.60 -16.11 -4.55
N LEU A 32 -22.38 -15.75 -4.19
CA LEU A 32 -21.93 -15.82 -2.81
C LEU A 32 -22.28 -14.50 -2.11
N GLU A 33 -23.11 -14.60 -1.07
CA GLU A 33 -23.50 -13.45 -0.27
C GLU A 33 -22.56 -13.26 0.92
N TYR A 34 -21.99 -12.07 1.01
CA TYR A 34 -21.15 -11.69 2.15
C TYR A 34 -22.04 -11.13 3.25
N SER A 35 -22.24 -11.89 4.32
CA SER A 35 -23.08 -11.52 5.46
C SER A 35 -22.50 -10.42 6.34
N ILE A 36 -21.20 -10.14 6.20
CA ILE A 36 -20.49 -9.19 7.03
C ILE A 36 -20.26 -7.90 6.23
N LYS A 37 -20.91 -6.81 6.63
CA LYS A 37 -20.36 -5.48 6.36
C LYS A 37 -19.02 -5.44 7.11
N PRO A 38 -17.86 -5.37 6.42
CA PRO A 38 -16.60 -5.34 7.13
C PRO A 38 -16.65 -4.11 8.03
N ASP A 39 -16.58 -4.34 9.34
CA ASP A 39 -16.38 -3.26 10.29
C ASP A 39 -15.10 -2.54 9.90
N ALA A 40 -15.22 -1.28 9.51
CA ALA A 40 -14.07 -0.49 9.07
C ALA A 40 -13.03 -0.37 10.19
N SER A 41 -13.42 -0.57 11.45
CA SER A 41 -12.55 -0.58 12.63
C SER A 41 -11.72 -1.87 12.75
N SER A 42 -12.19 -2.99 12.15
CA SER A 42 -11.51 -4.28 12.23
C SER A 42 -10.45 -4.50 11.15
N ARG A 43 -10.31 -3.57 10.18
CA ARG A 43 -9.30 -3.70 9.13
C ARG A 43 -7.92 -3.40 9.69
N GLN A 44 -7.12 -4.44 9.80
CA GLN A 44 -5.71 -4.30 10.17
C GLN A 44 -5.00 -3.48 9.08
N LYS A 45 -4.69 -2.21 9.40
CA LYS A 45 -4.02 -1.29 8.47
C LYS A 45 -2.54 -1.59 8.31
N LYS A 46 -1.94 -2.29 9.27
CA LYS A 46 -0.50 -2.51 9.40
C LYS A 46 -0.19 -3.98 9.61
N ILE A 47 0.73 -4.52 8.84
CA ILE A 47 1.18 -5.90 8.91
C ILE A 47 2.69 -5.92 9.16
N TYR A 48 3.12 -6.54 10.25
CA TYR A 48 4.52 -6.80 10.56
C TYR A 48 4.94 -8.11 9.87
N LEU A 49 5.99 -8.06 9.07
CA LEU A 49 6.46 -9.18 8.25
C LEU A 49 7.86 -9.66 8.66
N ASP A 50 8.71 -8.74 9.05
CA ASP A 50 10.09 -9.02 9.47
C ASP A 50 10.43 -8.14 10.68
N PRO A 51 10.67 -8.72 11.87
CA PRO A 51 10.98 -7.98 13.09
C PRO A 51 12.44 -7.49 13.14
N ARG A 52 13.01 -7.10 12.00
CA ARG A 52 14.39 -6.64 11.90
C ARG A 52 14.64 -5.40 12.77
N GLU A 53 15.71 -5.40 13.52
CA GLU A 53 16.20 -4.20 14.18
C GLU A 53 17.09 -3.40 13.21
N PHE A 54 16.79 -2.11 13.09
CA PHE A 54 17.58 -1.17 12.30
C PHE A 54 18.53 -0.46 13.25
N SER A 55 19.78 -0.92 13.30
CA SER A 55 20.82 -0.41 14.22
C SER A 55 22.09 0.10 13.48
N GLY A 56 22.04 0.14 12.15
CA GLY A 56 23.17 0.56 11.31
C GLY A 56 23.31 2.07 11.17
N SER A 57 24.38 2.48 10.49
CA SER A 57 24.62 3.86 10.09
C SER A 57 23.88 4.26 8.80
N ASN A 58 23.14 3.34 8.19
CA ASN A 58 22.39 3.60 6.96
C ASN A 58 21.09 4.37 7.26
N ALA A 59 20.69 5.22 6.34
CA ALA A 59 19.39 5.87 6.40
C ALA A 59 18.26 4.82 6.30
N ILE A 60 17.27 4.93 7.17
CA ILE A 60 16.10 4.05 7.20
C ILE A 60 15.00 4.65 6.34
N LEU A 61 14.52 3.88 5.39
CA LEU A 61 13.61 4.33 4.33
C LEU A 61 12.17 3.89 4.57
N GLY A 62 11.23 4.77 4.24
CA GLY A 62 9.82 4.47 4.05
C GLY A 62 9.42 4.69 2.59
N ILE A 63 8.63 3.80 2.02
CA ILE A 63 8.14 3.93 0.64
C ILE A 63 6.64 4.19 0.65
N ILE A 64 6.18 5.25 0.00
CA ILE A 64 4.77 5.55 -0.25
C ILE A 64 4.48 5.30 -1.72
N GLY A 65 3.80 4.18 -2.00
CA GLY A 65 3.48 3.72 -3.34
C GLY A 65 4.05 2.33 -3.62
N ALA A 66 3.20 1.43 -4.11
CA ALA A 66 3.54 0.05 -4.48
C ALA A 66 3.14 -0.25 -5.93
N GLY A 67 3.30 0.74 -6.80
CA GLY A 67 2.98 0.66 -8.22
C GLY A 67 4.05 -0.08 -9.05
N ASN A 68 3.86 -0.03 -10.38
CA ASN A 68 4.78 -0.71 -11.31
C ASN A 68 6.20 -0.18 -11.22
N PHE A 69 6.40 1.13 -11.07
CA PHE A 69 7.74 1.70 -10.93
C PHE A 69 8.45 1.16 -9.68
N THR A 70 7.76 1.15 -8.54
CA THR A 70 8.28 0.57 -7.30
C THR A 70 8.67 -0.90 -7.48
N LYS A 71 7.78 -1.67 -8.12
CA LYS A 71 7.97 -3.11 -8.32
C LYS A 71 9.09 -3.44 -9.31
N MET A 72 9.16 -2.73 -10.43
CA MET A 72 9.99 -3.11 -11.57
C MET A 72 11.35 -2.42 -11.57
N THR A 73 11.46 -1.26 -10.94
CA THR A 73 12.66 -0.42 -10.99
C THR A 73 13.21 -0.11 -9.61
N LEU A 74 12.43 0.52 -8.74
CA LEU A 74 12.92 1.05 -7.48
C LEU A 74 13.41 -0.06 -6.52
N LEU A 75 12.57 -1.03 -6.19
CA LEU A 75 12.93 -2.09 -5.23
C LEU A 75 14.09 -2.98 -5.72
N PRO A 76 14.16 -3.39 -7.00
CA PRO A 76 15.35 -4.08 -7.52
C PRO A 76 16.63 -3.26 -7.34
N SER A 77 16.60 -1.95 -7.63
CA SER A 77 17.76 -1.07 -7.49
C SER A 77 18.17 -0.87 -6.03
N LEU A 78 17.21 -0.62 -5.14
CA LEU A 78 17.48 -0.47 -3.70
C LEU A 78 18.00 -1.77 -3.07
N SER A 79 17.53 -2.91 -3.51
CA SER A 79 18.02 -4.22 -3.05
C SER A 79 19.49 -4.42 -3.40
N SER A 80 19.96 -3.93 -4.56
CA SER A 80 21.38 -4.01 -4.93
C SER A 80 22.29 -3.08 -4.12
N CYS A 81 21.70 -2.05 -3.48
CA CYS A 81 22.42 -1.08 -2.63
C CYS A 81 22.37 -1.43 -1.14
N ASN A 82 21.79 -2.57 -0.75
CA ASN A 82 21.55 -2.95 0.66
C ASN A 82 20.84 -1.84 1.47
N ALA A 83 19.84 -1.20 0.87
CA ALA A 83 19.10 -0.13 1.51
C ALA A 83 18.20 -0.67 2.66
N ASP A 84 18.18 0.02 3.77
CA ASP A 84 17.36 -0.31 4.94
C ASP A 84 15.92 0.21 4.76
N ILE A 85 15.05 -0.64 4.22
CA ILE A 85 13.64 -0.29 3.98
C ILE A 85 12.79 -0.85 5.11
N LYS A 86 12.21 0.02 5.92
CA LYS A 86 11.36 -0.38 7.05
C LYS A 86 9.90 -0.50 6.67
N TYR A 87 9.38 0.43 5.86
CA TYR A 87 7.97 0.48 5.49
C TYR A 87 7.73 0.49 3.99
N ILE A 88 6.61 -0.09 3.60
CA ILE A 88 5.96 0.18 2.32
C ILE A 88 4.47 0.44 2.54
N ALA A 89 3.98 1.59 2.09
CA ALA A 89 2.58 1.97 2.16
C ALA A 89 1.91 1.86 0.78
N SER A 90 0.72 1.28 0.73
CA SER A 90 -0.11 1.21 -0.48
C SER A 90 -1.60 1.23 -0.14
N SER A 91 -2.40 1.98 -0.89
CA SER A 91 -3.83 2.17 -0.60
C SER A 91 -4.65 0.88 -0.50
N GLY A 92 -4.32 -0.13 -1.32
CA GLY A 92 -5.01 -1.42 -1.33
C GLY A 92 -4.39 -2.49 -0.43
N GLY A 93 -3.18 -2.27 0.09
CA GLY A 93 -2.46 -3.20 0.98
C GLY A 93 -1.88 -4.44 0.30
N VAL A 94 -2.60 -5.07 -0.62
CA VAL A 94 -2.23 -6.38 -1.21
C VAL A 94 -0.87 -6.33 -1.93
N THR A 95 -0.71 -5.37 -2.84
CA THR A 95 0.55 -5.22 -3.60
C THR A 95 1.70 -4.85 -2.67
N GLY A 96 1.47 -3.91 -1.74
CA GLY A 96 2.47 -3.52 -0.74
C GLY A 96 2.93 -4.70 0.09
N THR A 97 2.01 -5.52 0.59
CA THR A 97 2.32 -6.72 1.38
C THR A 97 3.09 -7.76 0.56
N SER A 98 2.71 -7.97 -0.70
CA SER A 98 3.44 -8.89 -1.59
C SER A 98 4.88 -8.43 -1.83
N LEU A 99 5.08 -7.14 -2.09
CA LEU A 99 6.42 -6.56 -2.27
C LEU A 99 7.23 -6.60 -0.97
N ALA A 100 6.60 -6.31 0.16
CA ALA A 100 7.26 -6.37 1.46
C ALA A 100 7.81 -7.77 1.75
N LYS A 101 7.02 -8.81 1.49
CA LYS A 101 7.47 -10.21 1.63
C LYS A 101 8.64 -10.53 0.71
N LYS A 102 8.55 -10.09 -0.57
CA LYS A 102 9.58 -10.38 -1.58
C LYS A 102 10.93 -9.72 -1.28
N TYR A 103 10.91 -8.49 -0.77
CA TYR A 103 12.10 -7.67 -0.56
C TYR A 103 12.49 -7.54 0.92
N ALA A 104 11.94 -8.40 1.78
CA ALA A 104 12.20 -8.40 3.22
C ALA A 104 12.01 -7.00 3.88
N ILE A 105 10.94 -6.28 3.49
CA ILE A 105 10.55 -5.02 4.11
C ILE A 105 9.76 -5.35 5.38
N SER A 106 10.11 -4.71 6.50
CA SER A 106 9.61 -5.09 7.80
C SER A 106 8.11 -4.88 7.97
N ILE A 107 7.55 -3.82 7.38
CA ILE A 107 6.16 -3.42 7.63
C ILE A 107 5.48 -3.04 6.32
N SER A 108 4.29 -3.63 6.10
CA SER A 108 3.36 -3.18 5.06
C SER A 108 2.18 -2.48 5.72
N THR A 109 1.79 -1.32 5.20
CA THR A 109 0.66 -0.55 5.73
C THR A 109 -0.22 0.03 4.64
N THR A 110 -1.48 0.34 4.99
CA THR A 110 -2.38 1.14 4.16
C THR A 110 -2.48 2.59 4.63
N ASP A 111 -1.79 2.93 5.71
CA ASP A 111 -1.79 4.26 6.32
C ASP A 111 -0.36 4.85 6.28
N TYR A 112 -0.10 5.79 5.38
CA TYR A 112 1.22 6.40 5.23
C TYR A 112 1.66 7.24 6.45
N HIS A 113 0.73 7.67 7.30
CA HIS A 113 1.07 8.37 8.54
C HIS A 113 1.90 7.50 9.49
N GLU A 114 1.80 6.18 9.39
CA GLU A 114 2.65 5.26 10.12
C GLU A 114 4.14 5.43 9.76
N ILE A 115 4.43 5.83 8.52
CA ILE A 115 5.78 6.14 8.07
C ILE A 115 6.21 7.51 8.61
N LEU A 116 5.34 8.51 8.50
CA LEU A 116 5.67 9.88 8.87
C LEU A 116 5.85 10.03 10.38
N ASN A 117 5.06 9.32 11.18
CA ASN A 117 5.10 9.36 12.64
C ASN A 117 6.23 8.51 13.25
N ASP A 118 6.87 7.65 12.47
CA ASP A 118 7.97 6.83 12.97
C ASP A 118 9.28 7.66 12.98
N THR A 119 9.77 7.97 14.16
CA THR A 119 11.01 8.78 14.36
C THR A 119 12.27 8.09 13.86
N LYS A 120 12.22 6.77 13.59
CA LYS A 120 13.35 6.02 13.03
C LYS A 120 13.45 6.13 11.51
N ILE A 121 12.44 6.69 10.85
CA ILE A 121 12.48 6.90 9.40
C ILE A 121 13.23 8.20 9.12
N ASP A 122 14.28 8.13 8.32
CA ASP A 122 15.08 9.27 7.89
C ASP A 122 14.56 9.86 6.58
N ALA A 123 14.21 9.00 5.63
CA ALA A 123 13.79 9.44 4.31
C ALA A 123 12.54 8.69 3.80
N VAL A 124 11.74 9.41 3.01
CA VAL A 124 10.52 8.90 2.38
C VAL A 124 10.68 8.93 0.87
N ILE A 125 10.40 7.80 0.22
CA ILE A 125 10.39 7.67 -1.23
C ILE A 125 8.93 7.62 -1.71
N ILE A 126 8.54 8.58 -2.56
CA ILE A 126 7.17 8.75 -3.05
C ILE A 126 7.11 8.32 -4.52
N THR A 127 6.31 7.27 -4.79
CA THR A 127 6.14 6.67 -6.12
C THR A 127 4.68 6.41 -6.44
N THR A 128 3.82 7.26 -5.96
CA THR A 128 2.36 7.18 -6.14
C THR A 128 1.94 7.69 -7.52
N ARG A 129 0.67 7.96 -7.72
CA ARG A 129 0.18 8.67 -8.90
C ARG A 129 0.52 10.15 -8.80
N HIS A 130 0.74 10.79 -9.93
CA HIS A 130 1.22 12.17 -10.05
C HIS A 130 0.39 13.20 -9.26
N ASN A 131 -0.93 13.01 -9.23
CA ASN A 131 -1.86 13.90 -8.53
C ASN A 131 -1.76 13.87 -6.99
N SER A 132 -0.95 12.98 -6.44
CA SER A 132 -0.74 12.87 -5.00
C SER A 132 0.70 13.19 -4.58
N HIS A 133 1.61 13.45 -5.52
CA HIS A 133 3.01 13.73 -5.22
C HIS A 133 3.14 14.93 -4.29
N ALA A 134 2.58 16.07 -4.67
CA ALA A 134 2.70 17.30 -3.89
C ALA A 134 2.21 17.15 -2.45
N SER A 135 1.05 16.51 -2.25
CA SER A 135 0.51 16.31 -0.91
C SER A 135 1.38 15.42 -0.03
N PHE A 136 1.93 14.33 -0.57
CA PHE A 136 2.83 13.47 0.19
C PHE A 136 4.20 14.12 0.43
N VAL A 137 4.71 14.91 -0.51
CA VAL A 137 5.94 15.70 -0.32
C VAL A 137 5.77 16.68 0.83
N ILE A 138 4.71 17.49 0.83
CA ILE A 138 4.41 18.46 1.88
C ILE A 138 4.33 17.76 3.24
N ALA A 139 3.50 16.71 3.35
CA ALA A 139 3.33 15.99 4.60
C ALA A 139 4.63 15.35 5.11
N SER A 140 5.50 14.89 4.20
CA SER A 140 6.80 14.31 4.58
C SER A 140 7.78 15.37 5.06
N LEU A 141 7.83 16.54 4.43
CA LEU A 141 8.66 17.67 4.84
C LEU A 141 8.22 18.20 6.21
N GLU A 142 6.91 18.39 6.40
CA GLU A 142 6.34 18.82 7.69
C GLU A 142 6.62 17.82 8.83
N ALA A 143 6.76 16.53 8.49
CA ALA A 143 7.18 15.48 9.44
C ALA A 143 8.72 15.44 9.64
N GLY A 144 9.49 16.37 9.07
CA GLY A 144 10.94 16.44 9.18
C GLY A 144 11.69 15.32 8.46
N LYS A 145 11.09 14.73 7.41
CA LYS A 145 11.71 13.64 6.64
C LYS A 145 12.42 14.17 5.40
N HIS A 146 13.56 13.56 5.06
CA HIS A 146 14.12 13.70 3.72
C HIS A 146 13.18 13.08 2.69
N VAL A 147 13.07 13.68 1.51
CA VAL A 147 12.10 13.25 0.50
C VAL A 147 12.77 13.00 -0.85
N PHE A 148 12.52 11.82 -1.40
CA PHE A 148 12.68 11.52 -2.81
C PHE A 148 11.30 11.35 -3.43
N VAL A 149 11.02 12.02 -4.52
CA VAL A 149 9.74 11.91 -5.23
C VAL A 149 9.95 11.66 -6.71
N GLU A 150 9.15 10.75 -7.27
CA GLU A 150 9.11 10.56 -8.71
C GLU A 150 8.53 11.80 -9.41
N LYS A 151 8.97 11.98 -10.67
CA LYS A 151 8.48 13.06 -11.52
C LYS A 151 7.00 12.86 -11.93
N PRO A 152 6.25 13.90 -12.10
CA PRO A 152 6.54 15.31 -11.79
C PRO A 152 6.38 15.59 -10.29
N LEU A 153 7.14 16.55 -9.78
CA LEU A 153 7.06 16.97 -8.38
C LEU A 153 5.67 17.54 -8.03
N ALA A 154 5.13 18.37 -8.93
CA ALA A 154 3.83 19.01 -8.79
C ALA A 154 3.14 19.10 -10.15
N LEU A 155 1.81 19.26 -10.18
CA LEU A 155 0.99 19.42 -11.38
C LEU A 155 0.54 20.86 -11.60
N SER A 156 0.74 21.74 -10.61
CA SER A 156 0.39 23.16 -10.70
C SER A 156 1.42 24.02 -9.98
N GLU A 157 1.43 25.30 -10.33
CA GLU A 157 2.25 26.32 -9.65
C GLU A 157 1.84 26.46 -8.18
N GLU A 158 0.54 26.37 -7.88
CA GLU A 158 0.04 26.42 -6.51
C GLU A 158 0.60 25.28 -5.64
N GLU A 159 0.63 24.06 -6.16
CA GLU A 159 1.23 22.91 -5.47
C GLU A 159 2.73 23.14 -5.24
N LEU A 160 3.44 23.68 -6.25
CA LEU A 160 4.87 23.96 -6.13
C LEU A 160 5.16 25.00 -5.06
N LEU A 161 4.38 26.08 -4.98
CA LEU A 161 4.52 27.12 -3.94
C LEU A 161 4.28 26.56 -2.54
N LYS A 162 3.31 25.66 -2.36
CA LYS A 162 3.08 24.97 -1.08
C LYS A 162 4.28 24.09 -0.67
N ILE A 163 4.88 23.37 -1.64
CA ILE A 163 6.08 22.57 -1.38
C ILE A 163 7.25 23.46 -0.95
N ILE A 164 7.47 24.59 -1.64
CA ILE A 164 8.53 25.55 -1.29
C ILE A 164 8.33 26.08 0.13
N THR A 165 7.08 26.39 0.51
CA THR A 165 6.75 26.84 1.87
C THR A 165 7.09 25.76 2.90
N ALA A 166 6.65 24.52 2.67
CA ALA A 166 6.94 23.40 3.59
C ALA A 166 8.43 23.05 3.69
N TYR A 167 9.19 23.27 2.61
CA TYR A 167 10.65 23.03 2.62
C TYR A 167 11.43 24.12 3.38
N SER A 168 10.89 25.34 3.44
CA SER A 168 11.54 26.49 4.08
C SER A 168 11.18 26.64 5.56
N SER A 169 10.28 25.82 6.09
CA SER A 169 9.81 25.83 7.48
C SER A 169 10.69 24.97 8.37
#